data_0d6fc9d9e0628a4f84c6ddd9293a4aaa
#
_entry.id   0d6fc9d9e0628a4f84c6ddd9293a4aaa
#
_cell.length_a   1.000
_cell.length_b   1.000
_cell.length_c   1.000
_cell.angle_alpha   90.00
_cell.angle_beta   90.00
_cell.angle_gamma   90.00
#
_symmetry.space_group_name_H-M   'P 1'
#
loop_
_entity.id
_entity.type
_entity.pdbx_description
1 polymer ?
#
loop_
_entity_poly.entity_id
_entity_poly.type
_entity_poly.pdbx_seq_one_letter_code
_entity_poly.pdbx_strand_id
1 'polypeptide(L)'
;CEAVANNVKGTMAIPHAYGRLQFGEDLEVHFRTMIGTGSNANVHSVVVIGIEPDWTKRIADGIRETGKEVAEFSIEQKGDFETIRAASWAAKDFVHKATEVQREECSISELWVSTKCGESDTTTGLGSCPTVGNMYDKLLPEGITGFFGETSEITGAEHICQKRAINEEVGERWYKMWKAYQDLSLIHI
;
A
#
# COMPACT_ATOMS: atom_id res chain seq x y z
N CYS A 1 16.20 2.42 6.87
CA CYS A 1 15.62 2.72 5.55
C CYS A 1 16.00 4.13 5.09
N GLU A 2 15.67 5.19 5.84
CA GLU A 2 15.91 6.58 5.45
C GLU A 2 17.37 6.89 5.12
N ALA A 3 18.32 6.41 5.93
CA ALA A 3 19.74 6.60 5.66
C ALA A 3 20.18 6.01 4.29
N VAL A 4 19.64 4.86 3.92
CA VAL A 4 19.91 4.24 2.61
C VAL A 4 19.29 5.06 1.49
N ALA A 5 18.03 5.47 1.62
CA ALA A 5 17.35 6.29 0.62
C ALA A 5 18.01 7.67 0.44
N ASN A 6 18.53 8.27 1.51
CA ASN A 6 19.28 9.52 1.44
C ASN A 6 20.63 9.35 0.71
N ASN A 7 21.23 8.16 0.80
CA ASN A 7 22.50 7.87 0.11
C ASN A 7 22.32 7.58 -1.38
N VAL A 8 21.15 7.07 -1.80
CA VAL A 8 20.93 6.58 -3.16
C VAL A 8 19.69 7.24 -3.78
N LYS A 9 19.91 8.20 -4.67
CA LYS A 9 18.82 8.86 -5.40
C LYS A 9 18.08 7.85 -6.29
N GLY A 10 16.75 7.99 -6.38
CA GLY A 10 15.90 7.07 -7.11
C GLY A 10 15.31 5.96 -6.24
N THR A 11 15.58 5.99 -4.94
CA THR A 11 14.98 5.13 -3.94
C THR A 11 14.03 5.90 -3.03
N MET A 12 13.06 5.20 -2.46
CA MET A 12 12.13 5.73 -1.47
C MET A 12 12.17 4.85 -0.22
N ALA A 13 12.28 5.49 0.94
CA ALA A 13 12.17 4.79 2.22
C ALA A 13 10.71 4.62 2.62
N ILE A 14 10.33 3.41 3.03
CA ILE A 14 9.03 3.12 3.66
C ILE A 14 9.34 2.53 5.04
N PRO A 15 9.62 3.37 6.04
CA PRO A 15 9.95 2.91 7.37
C PRO A 15 8.68 2.48 8.11
N HIS A 16 8.81 1.43 8.93
CA HIS A 16 7.82 1.03 9.90
C HIS A 16 8.24 1.52 11.31
N ALA A 17 7.40 2.35 11.93
CA ALA A 17 7.77 3.07 13.15
C ALA A 17 7.75 2.24 14.43
N TYR A 18 7.05 1.09 14.46
CA TYR A 18 6.71 0.37 15.69
C TYR A 18 7.54 -0.89 15.94
N GLY A 19 8.52 -1.18 15.12
CA GLY A 19 9.43 -2.31 15.34
C GLY A 19 8.69 -3.65 15.41
N ARG A 20 8.85 -4.37 16.53
CA ARG A 20 8.30 -5.73 16.75
C ARG A 20 7.15 -5.75 17.77
N LEU A 21 6.26 -4.78 17.70
CA LEU A 21 5.15 -4.64 18.64
C LEU A 21 3.83 -5.29 18.16
N GLN A 22 3.83 -5.97 17.01
CA GLN A 22 2.67 -6.66 16.46
C GLN A 22 2.61 -8.10 16.94
N PHE A 23 1.40 -8.59 17.21
CA PHE A 23 1.14 -9.96 17.64
C PHE A 23 -0.11 -10.53 16.95
N GLY A 24 -0.16 -11.84 16.79
CA GLY A 24 -1.34 -12.52 16.24
C GLY A 24 -1.74 -11.99 14.87
N GLU A 25 -3.00 -11.64 14.71
CA GLU A 25 -3.55 -11.13 13.44
C GLU A 25 -2.91 -9.82 13.00
N ASP A 26 -2.57 -8.93 13.92
CA ASP A 26 -1.89 -7.66 13.60
C ASP A 26 -0.51 -7.91 12.97
N LEU A 27 0.19 -8.93 13.44
CA LEU A 27 1.46 -9.34 12.85
C LEU A 27 1.28 -9.87 11.42
N GLU A 28 0.25 -10.66 11.19
CA GLU A 28 -0.06 -11.17 9.85
C GLU A 28 -0.46 -10.04 8.89
N VAL A 29 -1.23 -9.07 9.36
CA VAL A 29 -1.55 -7.85 8.60
C VAL A 29 -0.29 -7.06 8.28
N HIS A 30 0.62 -6.92 9.24
CA HIS A 30 1.91 -6.26 9.04
C HIS A 30 2.71 -6.93 7.91
N PHE A 31 2.90 -8.25 7.96
CA PHE A 31 3.61 -8.98 6.91
C PHE A 31 2.96 -8.82 5.54
N ARG A 32 1.65 -9.00 5.44
CA ARG A 32 0.92 -8.83 4.18
C ARG A 32 1.05 -7.41 3.63
N THR A 33 1.02 -6.40 4.50
CA THR A 33 1.17 -5.00 4.10
C THR A 33 2.56 -4.72 3.55
N MET A 34 3.61 -5.16 4.25
CA MET A 34 4.98 -4.96 3.81
C MET A 34 5.28 -5.72 2.51
N ILE A 35 4.83 -6.97 2.40
CA ILE A 35 4.96 -7.77 1.19
C ILE A 35 4.19 -7.11 0.03
N GLY A 36 2.93 -6.74 0.25
CA GLY A 36 2.10 -6.09 -0.78
C GLY A 36 2.67 -4.76 -1.26
N THR A 37 3.26 -3.97 -0.35
CA THR A 37 3.93 -2.72 -0.70
C THR A 37 5.15 -2.97 -1.58
N GLY A 38 6.00 -3.92 -1.21
CA GLY A 38 7.18 -4.30 -2.01
C GLY A 38 6.80 -4.95 -3.35
N SER A 39 5.69 -5.66 -3.40
CA SER A 39 5.17 -6.33 -4.59
C SER A 39 4.43 -5.40 -5.57
N ASN A 40 4.22 -4.13 -5.21
CA ASN A 40 3.50 -3.19 -6.05
C ASN A 40 4.12 -3.08 -7.45
N ALA A 41 3.28 -3.04 -8.49
CA ALA A 41 3.71 -2.99 -9.89
C ALA A 41 4.61 -1.77 -10.22
N ASN A 42 4.46 -0.66 -9.50
CA ASN A 42 5.30 0.54 -9.67
C ASN A 42 6.67 0.45 -8.96
N VAL A 43 6.97 -0.66 -8.29
CA VAL A 43 8.24 -0.89 -7.61
C VAL A 43 9.08 -1.84 -8.45
N HIS A 44 10.26 -1.40 -8.88
CA HIS A 44 11.17 -2.21 -9.69
C HIS A 44 11.84 -3.32 -8.87
N SER A 45 12.42 -2.97 -7.74
CA SER A 45 13.14 -3.87 -6.84
C SER A 45 13.10 -3.36 -5.40
N VAL A 46 13.41 -4.21 -4.44
CA VAL A 46 13.23 -3.88 -3.02
C VAL A 46 14.48 -4.23 -2.22
N VAL A 47 14.85 -3.33 -1.31
CA VAL A 47 15.82 -3.60 -0.25
C VAL A 47 15.06 -3.69 1.07
N VAL A 48 14.94 -4.87 1.62
CA VAL A 48 14.29 -5.13 2.91
C VAL A 48 15.33 -5.00 4.02
N ILE A 49 15.06 -4.12 4.99
CA ILE A 49 15.94 -3.90 6.13
C ILE A 49 15.11 -4.13 7.40
N GLY A 50 15.43 -5.16 8.14
CA GLY A 50 14.78 -5.48 9.41
C GLY A 50 15.74 -5.45 10.60
N ILE A 51 15.17 -5.56 11.79
CA ILE A 51 15.94 -5.67 13.02
C ILE A 51 16.56 -7.06 13.10
N GLU A 52 15.75 -8.10 12.95
CA GLU A 52 16.15 -9.51 13.06
C GLU A 52 15.98 -10.27 11.73
N PRO A 53 16.67 -11.40 11.55
CA PRO A 53 16.74 -12.10 10.26
C PRO A 53 15.41 -12.73 9.80
N ASP A 54 14.66 -13.36 10.69
CA ASP A 54 13.54 -14.23 10.31
C ASP A 54 12.36 -13.44 9.71
N TRP A 55 12.00 -12.32 10.34
CA TRP A 55 10.95 -11.44 9.80
C TRP A 55 11.41 -10.75 8.52
N THR A 56 12.68 -10.33 8.50
CA THR A 56 13.30 -9.74 7.31
C THR A 56 13.22 -10.71 6.14
N LYS A 57 13.62 -11.95 6.38
CA LYS A 57 13.57 -13.02 5.38
C LYS A 57 12.14 -13.31 4.93
N ARG A 58 11.18 -13.42 5.86
CA ARG A 58 9.77 -13.69 5.54
C ARG A 58 9.20 -12.63 4.58
N ILE A 59 9.48 -11.36 4.83
CA ILE A 59 9.05 -10.26 3.96
C ILE A 59 9.75 -10.35 2.60
N ALA A 60 11.06 -10.55 2.59
CA ALA A 60 11.84 -10.63 1.36
C ALA A 60 11.38 -11.82 0.48
N ASP A 61 11.16 -12.97 1.07
CA ASP A 61 10.69 -14.15 0.35
C ASP A 61 9.30 -13.94 -0.24
N GLY A 62 8.37 -13.38 0.52
CA GLY A 62 7.03 -13.06 0.01
C GLY A 62 7.03 -12.09 -1.17
N ILE A 63 7.97 -11.13 -1.18
CA ILE A 63 8.14 -10.23 -2.33
C ILE A 63 8.77 -10.98 -3.51
N ARG A 64 9.76 -11.84 -3.29
CA ARG A 64 10.42 -12.65 -4.33
C ARG A 64 9.45 -13.57 -5.08
N GLU A 65 8.41 -14.07 -4.43
CA GLU A 65 7.36 -14.88 -5.06
C GLU A 65 6.66 -14.15 -6.25
N THR A 66 6.70 -12.82 -6.26
CA THR A 66 6.17 -12.01 -7.37
C THR A 66 7.15 -11.84 -8.54
N GLY A 67 8.33 -12.44 -8.47
CA GLY A 67 9.39 -12.33 -9.48
C GLY A 67 10.28 -11.08 -9.34
N LYS A 68 10.07 -10.24 -8.32
CA LYS A 68 10.89 -9.05 -8.09
C LYS A 68 12.26 -9.40 -7.52
N GLU A 69 13.25 -8.61 -7.90
CA GLU A 69 14.59 -8.67 -7.31
C GLU A 69 14.58 -8.04 -5.92
N VAL A 70 15.04 -8.80 -4.92
CA VAL A 70 15.04 -8.39 -3.51
C VAL A 70 16.37 -8.67 -2.85
N ALA A 71 16.93 -7.66 -2.22
CA ALA A 71 18.04 -7.78 -1.28
C ALA A 71 17.52 -7.65 0.16
N GLU A 72 18.08 -8.44 1.08
CA GLU A 72 17.66 -8.44 2.48
C GLU A 72 18.84 -8.23 3.43
N PHE A 73 18.61 -7.42 4.46
CA PHE A 73 19.61 -7.11 5.48
C PHE A 73 18.97 -7.05 6.85
N SER A 74 19.63 -7.63 7.85
CA SER A 74 19.25 -7.49 9.26
C SER A 74 20.32 -6.72 10.02
N ILE A 75 19.88 -5.90 10.99
CA ILE A 75 20.76 -5.08 11.84
C ILE A 75 21.40 -5.96 12.93
N GLU A 76 20.66 -6.96 13.41
CA GLU A 76 21.10 -7.85 14.47
C GLU A 76 22.44 -8.51 14.11
N GLN A 77 23.37 -8.49 15.05
CA GLN A 77 24.75 -9.00 14.95
C GLN A 77 25.67 -8.26 13.94
N LYS A 78 25.17 -7.33 13.13
CA LYS A 78 25.95 -6.59 12.15
C LYS A 78 26.13 -5.13 12.50
N GLY A 79 25.16 -4.58 13.23
CA GLY A 79 25.08 -3.15 13.51
C GLY A 79 24.50 -2.33 12.35
N ASP A 80 24.18 -1.10 12.65
CA ASP A 80 23.52 -0.17 11.73
C ASP A 80 24.43 0.33 10.61
N PHE A 81 25.68 0.70 10.90
CA PHE A 81 26.62 1.21 9.91
C PHE A 81 26.90 0.21 8.80
N GLU A 82 27.19 -1.04 9.16
CA GLU A 82 27.47 -2.08 8.16
C GLU A 82 26.21 -2.41 7.35
N THR A 83 25.04 -2.45 8.01
CA THR A 83 23.75 -2.67 7.33
C THR A 83 23.46 -1.53 6.35
N ILE A 84 23.64 -0.27 6.75
CA ILE A 84 23.43 0.88 5.88
C ILE A 84 24.41 0.82 4.68
N ARG A 85 25.67 0.50 4.91
CA ARG A 85 26.68 0.37 3.86
C ARG A 85 26.28 -0.68 2.83
N ALA A 86 25.99 -1.90 3.27
CA ALA A 86 25.66 -3.01 2.39
C ALA A 86 24.33 -2.77 1.65
N ALA A 87 23.31 -2.30 2.34
CA ALA A 87 22.01 -1.99 1.76
C ALA A 87 22.09 -0.83 0.74
N SER A 88 22.94 0.18 0.97
CA SER A 88 23.16 1.27 0.01
C SER A 88 23.79 0.78 -1.29
N TRP A 89 24.74 -0.17 -1.22
CA TRP A 89 25.30 -0.77 -2.42
C TRP A 89 24.28 -1.58 -3.21
N ALA A 90 23.46 -2.40 -2.54
CA ALA A 90 22.40 -3.13 -3.20
C ALA A 90 21.35 -2.19 -3.83
N ALA A 91 20.96 -1.15 -3.11
CA ALA A 91 20.04 -0.14 -3.63
C ALA A 91 20.60 0.58 -4.86
N LYS A 92 21.89 0.92 -4.85
CA LYS A 92 22.57 1.53 -6.02
C LYS A 92 22.53 0.60 -7.24
N ASP A 93 22.83 -0.69 -7.04
CA ASP A 93 22.75 -1.70 -8.11
C ASP A 93 21.34 -1.80 -8.70
N PHE A 94 20.33 -1.82 -7.85
CA PHE A 94 18.93 -1.86 -8.27
C PHE A 94 18.51 -0.61 -9.05
N VAL A 95 18.96 0.56 -8.63
CA VAL A 95 18.71 1.81 -9.38
C VAL A 95 19.37 1.75 -10.77
N HIS A 96 20.61 1.24 -10.88
CA HIS A 96 21.26 1.08 -12.20
C HIS A 96 20.43 0.16 -13.12
N LYS A 97 20.01 -1.00 -12.63
CA LYS A 97 19.16 -1.93 -13.39
C LYS A 97 17.83 -1.29 -13.78
N ALA A 98 17.21 -0.54 -12.87
CA ALA A 98 15.95 0.16 -13.15
C ALA A 98 16.08 1.21 -14.26
N THR A 99 17.28 1.82 -14.45
CA THR A 99 17.49 2.78 -15.54
C THR A 99 17.57 2.15 -16.93
N GLU A 100 17.76 0.84 -17.01
CA GLU A 100 17.84 0.09 -18.27
C GLU A 100 16.47 -0.42 -18.73
N VAL A 101 15.46 -0.38 -17.86
CA VAL A 101 14.09 -0.84 -18.17
C VAL A 101 13.46 0.10 -19.21
N GLN A 102 12.92 -0.50 -20.26
CA GLN A 102 12.20 0.22 -21.30
C GLN A 102 10.71 0.28 -21.00
N ARG A 103 10.06 1.37 -21.42
CA ARG A 103 8.61 1.50 -21.34
C ARG A 103 7.96 0.67 -22.45
N GLU A 104 6.84 0.06 -22.14
CA GLU A 104 5.99 -0.67 -23.08
C GLU A 104 4.56 -0.15 -23.05
N GLU A 105 3.82 -0.38 -24.11
CA GLU A 105 2.39 -0.04 -24.14
C GLU A 105 1.60 -1.01 -23.26
N CYS A 106 0.69 -0.45 -22.46
CA CYS A 106 -0.24 -1.22 -21.66
C CYS A 106 -1.65 -0.66 -21.77
N SER A 107 -2.65 -1.47 -21.46
CA SER A 107 -4.05 -1.05 -21.46
C SER A 107 -4.32 -0.12 -20.26
N ILE A 108 -5.14 0.90 -20.47
CA ILE A 108 -5.61 1.74 -19.36
C ILE A 108 -6.40 0.92 -18.32
N SER A 109 -6.99 -0.21 -18.73
CA SER A 109 -7.70 -1.12 -17.82
C SER A 109 -6.80 -1.78 -16.76
N GLU A 110 -5.47 -1.73 -16.94
CA GLU A 110 -4.52 -2.19 -15.94
C GLU A 110 -4.27 -1.17 -14.82
N LEU A 111 -4.79 0.06 -14.99
CA LEU A 111 -4.60 1.13 -14.01
C LEU A 111 -5.46 0.92 -12.76
N TRP A 112 -4.81 1.01 -11.61
CA TRP A 112 -5.45 1.03 -10.30
C TRP A 112 -5.34 2.42 -9.69
N VAL A 113 -6.48 3.02 -9.35
CA VAL A 113 -6.54 4.37 -8.79
C VAL A 113 -7.12 4.31 -7.38
N SER A 114 -6.34 4.72 -6.40
CA SER A 114 -6.78 4.87 -5.01
C SER A 114 -7.09 6.31 -4.70
N THR A 115 -8.14 6.51 -3.94
CA THR A 115 -8.47 7.83 -3.37
C THR A 115 -8.59 7.78 -1.86
N LYS A 116 -8.09 8.81 -1.23
CA LYS A 116 -8.13 9.02 0.21
C LYS A 116 -8.15 10.52 0.47
N CYS A 117 -9.09 10.98 1.28
CA CYS A 117 -9.04 12.37 1.75
C CYS A 117 -7.91 12.55 2.79
N GLY A 118 -7.40 13.77 2.87
CA GLY A 118 -6.49 14.18 3.94
C GLY A 118 -7.27 14.70 5.14
N GLU A 119 -7.21 16.00 5.39
CA GLU A 119 -8.08 16.66 6.35
C GLU A 119 -9.38 17.08 5.66
N SER A 120 -10.47 16.40 6.00
CA SER A 120 -11.77 16.63 5.36
C SER A 120 -12.40 17.92 5.90
N ASP A 121 -12.59 18.90 5.03
CA ASP A 121 -13.27 20.16 5.32
C ASP A 121 -14.33 20.48 4.26
N THR A 122 -14.92 21.66 4.33
CA THR A 122 -15.93 22.10 3.37
C THR A 122 -15.42 22.12 1.92
N THR A 123 -14.14 22.45 1.71
CA THR A 123 -13.55 22.47 0.36
C THR A 123 -13.38 21.05 -0.21
N THR A 124 -13.17 20.05 0.65
CA THR A 124 -13.18 18.65 0.25
C THR A 124 -14.53 18.26 -0.34
N GLY A 125 -15.63 18.56 0.35
CA GLY A 125 -16.97 18.24 -0.09
C GLY A 125 -17.42 19.00 -1.33
N LEU A 126 -17.06 20.28 -1.47
CA LEU A 126 -17.48 21.15 -2.56
C LEU A 126 -16.57 21.12 -3.79
N GLY A 127 -15.29 20.81 -3.62
CA GLY A 127 -14.30 20.85 -4.69
C GLY A 127 -13.68 19.52 -5.00
N SER A 128 -12.90 18.95 -4.05
CA SER A 128 -12.09 17.76 -4.29
C SER A 128 -12.92 16.52 -4.58
N CYS A 129 -13.93 16.22 -3.77
CA CYS A 129 -14.78 15.04 -3.96
C CYS A 129 -15.54 15.05 -5.29
N PRO A 130 -16.20 16.13 -5.71
CA PRO A 130 -16.83 16.20 -7.02
C PRO A 130 -15.83 16.07 -8.18
N THR A 131 -14.62 16.62 -8.04
CA THR A 131 -13.56 16.49 -9.05
C THR A 131 -13.09 15.03 -9.19
N VAL A 132 -12.86 14.36 -8.08
CA VAL A 132 -12.51 12.93 -8.04
C VAL A 132 -13.65 12.07 -8.59
N GLY A 133 -14.90 12.38 -8.24
CA GLY A 133 -16.07 11.70 -8.79
C GLY A 133 -16.11 11.82 -10.32
N ASN A 134 -15.92 13.01 -10.87
CA ASN A 134 -15.87 13.23 -12.32
C ASN A 134 -14.68 12.50 -12.99
N MET A 135 -13.55 12.39 -12.32
CA MET A 135 -12.44 11.59 -12.79
C MET A 135 -12.85 10.11 -12.91
N TYR A 136 -13.47 9.54 -11.89
CA TYR A 136 -13.95 8.16 -11.93
C TYR A 136 -15.04 7.92 -12.98
N ASP A 137 -15.96 8.86 -13.17
CA ASP A 137 -16.99 8.77 -14.22
C ASP A 137 -16.38 8.64 -15.63
N LYS A 138 -15.18 9.19 -15.83
CA LYS A 138 -14.44 9.06 -17.10
C LYS A 138 -13.59 7.81 -17.20
N LEU A 139 -12.97 7.38 -16.10
CA LEU A 139 -12.00 6.30 -16.11
C LEU A 139 -12.61 4.90 -15.93
N LEU A 140 -13.68 4.78 -15.14
CA LEU A 140 -14.34 3.49 -14.91
C LEU A 140 -14.87 2.83 -16.19
N PRO A 141 -15.47 3.57 -17.16
CA PRO A 141 -15.86 3.00 -18.44
C PRO A 141 -14.69 2.43 -19.25
N GLU A 142 -13.48 2.94 -19.05
CA GLU A 142 -12.25 2.42 -19.70
C GLU A 142 -11.71 1.15 -19.02
N GLY A 143 -12.37 0.67 -17.97
CA GLY A 143 -12.07 -0.59 -17.31
C GLY A 143 -11.06 -0.52 -16.17
N ILE A 144 -10.71 0.68 -15.68
CA ILE A 144 -9.80 0.79 -14.53
C ILE A 144 -10.38 0.17 -13.26
N THR A 145 -9.51 -0.16 -12.31
CA THR A 145 -9.91 -0.51 -10.95
C THR A 145 -9.81 0.72 -10.04
N GLY A 146 -10.95 1.20 -9.54
CA GLY A 146 -11.03 2.27 -8.57
C GLY A 146 -11.27 1.74 -7.16
N PHE A 147 -10.59 2.30 -6.15
CA PHE A 147 -10.85 1.97 -4.75
C PHE A 147 -10.61 3.18 -3.83
N PHE A 148 -11.22 3.14 -2.66
CA PHE A 148 -11.09 4.21 -1.68
C PHE A 148 -11.00 3.63 -0.25
N GLY A 149 -10.38 4.38 0.64
CA GLY A 149 -10.27 4.06 2.05
C GLY A 149 -11.38 4.69 2.88
N GLU A 150 -11.37 4.41 4.20
CA GLU A 150 -12.26 5.03 5.21
C GLU A 150 -13.74 4.76 4.99
N THR A 151 -14.09 3.50 4.77
CA THR A 151 -15.48 3.09 4.59
C THR A 151 -16.38 3.39 5.79
N SER A 152 -15.82 3.58 6.99
CA SER A 152 -16.53 4.02 8.20
C SER A 152 -17.11 5.44 8.08
N GLU A 153 -16.52 6.30 7.24
CA GLU A 153 -16.99 7.69 7.05
C GLU A 153 -18.25 7.80 6.17
N ILE A 154 -18.71 6.70 5.61
CA ILE A 154 -19.93 6.66 4.77
C ILE A 154 -21.22 6.61 5.60
N THR A 155 -21.10 6.59 6.91
CA THR A 155 -22.25 6.59 7.81
C THR A 155 -23.21 7.76 7.51
N GLY A 156 -24.47 7.41 7.26
CA GLY A 156 -25.51 8.33 6.79
C GLY A 156 -25.75 8.29 5.26
N ALA A 157 -24.80 7.73 4.49
CA ALA A 157 -24.91 7.54 3.04
C ALA A 157 -24.79 6.06 2.61
N GLU A 158 -24.71 5.13 3.56
CA GLU A 158 -24.57 3.69 3.33
C GLU A 158 -25.64 3.12 2.41
N HIS A 159 -26.89 3.58 2.55
CA HIS A 159 -28.01 3.16 1.73
C HIS A 159 -27.91 3.64 0.28
N ILE A 160 -27.20 4.75 0.01
CA ILE A 160 -26.94 5.26 -1.34
C ILE A 160 -25.95 4.33 -2.03
N CYS A 161 -24.87 4.00 -1.35
CA CYS A 161 -23.85 3.08 -1.88
C CYS A 161 -24.44 1.70 -2.14
N GLN A 162 -25.26 1.18 -1.22
CA GLN A 162 -25.96 -0.10 -1.39
C GLN A 162 -26.83 -0.11 -2.66
N LYS A 163 -27.62 0.95 -2.89
CA LYS A 163 -28.47 1.07 -4.07
C LYS A 163 -27.73 1.23 -5.38
N ARG A 164 -26.51 1.77 -5.33
CA ARG A 164 -25.64 1.96 -6.51
C ARG A 164 -24.81 0.73 -6.85
N ALA A 165 -24.86 -0.32 -6.05
CA ALA A 165 -24.18 -1.57 -6.31
C ALA A 165 -24.65 -2.21 -7.63
N ILE A 166 -23.74 -2.91 -8.33
CA ILE A 166 -24.01 -3.55 -9.62
C ILE A 166 -25.10 -4.63 -9.52
N ASN A 167 -25.26 -5.24 -8.35
CA ASN A 167 -26.30 -6.21 -8.03
C ASN A 167 -26.58 -6.23 -6.52
N GLU A 168 -27.63 -6.97 -6.13
CA GLU A 168 -28.08 -7.06 -4.74
C GLU A 168 -27.01 -7.69 -3.82
N GLU A 169 -26.32 -8.73 -4.28
CA GLU A 169 -25.27 -9.41 -3.50
C GLU A 169 -24.14 -8.45 -3.12
N VAL A 170 -23.67 -7.65 -4.05
CA VAL A 170 -22.63 -6.63 -3.81
C VAL A 170 -23.16 -5.55 -2.87
N GLY A 171 -24.42 -5.14 -3.03
CA GLY A 171 -25.07 -4.18 -2.12
C GLY A 171 -25.16 -4.69 -0.69
N GLU A 172 -25.52 -5.95 -0.50
CA GLU A 172 -25.57 -6.61 0.81
C GLU A 172 -24.16 -6.74 1.45
N ARG A 173 -23.16 -7.10 0.66
CA ARG A 173 -21.76 -7.15 1.16
C ARG A 173 -21.29 -5.78 1.62
N TRP A 174 -21.59 -4.74 0.86
CA TRP A 174 -21.32 -3.36 1.23
C TRP A 174 -21.99 -2.98 2.55
N TYR A 175 -23.29 -3.23 2.70
CA TYR A 175 -24.03 -2.93 3.91
C TYR A 175 -23.48 -3.68 5.14
N LYS A 176 -23.16 -4.95 5.00
CA LYS A 176 -22.55 -5.76 6.07
C LYS A 176 -21.19 -5.20 6.51
N MET A 177 -20.36 -4.73 5.58
CA MET A 177 -19.08 -4.10 5.88
C MET A 177 -19.28 -2.81 6.71
N TRP A 178 -20.16 -1.93 6.27
CA TRP A 178 -20.49 -0.71 7.00
C TRP A 178 -21.07 -1.02 8.40
N LYS A 179 -22.00 -1.97 8.46
CA LYS A 179 -22.63 -2.39 9.72
C LYS A 179 -21.62 -2.93 10.73
N ALA A 180 -20.64 -3.70 10.28
CA ALA A 180 -19.58 -4.22 11.15
C ALA A 180 -18.78 -3.09 11.80
N TYR A 181 -18.46 -2.01 11.06
CA TYR A 181 -17.80 -0.83 11.63
C TYR A 181 -18.67 -0.10 12.65
N GLN A 182 -19.96 0.05 12.36
CA GLN A 182 -20.89 0.68 13.29
C GLN A 182 -21.01 -0.14 14.58
N ASP A 183 -21.13 -1.45 14.48
CA ASP A 183 -21.23 -2.34 15.65
C ASP A 183 -19.93 -2.31 16.46
N LEU A 184 -18.77 -2.30 15.82
CA LEU A 184 -17.48 -2.15 16.49
C LEU A 184 -17.36 -0.81 17.22
N SER A 185 -17.84 0.29 16.62
CA SER A 185 -17.88 1.60 17.27
C SER A 185 -18.73 1.60 18.54
N LEU A 186 -19.86 0.91 18.54
CA LEU A 186 -20.80 0.86 19.66
C LEU A 186 -20.26 0.09 20.87
N ILE A 187 -19.34 -0.84 20.73
CA ILE A 187 -18.74 -1.57 21.86
C ILE A 187 -17.85 -0.70 22.75
N HIS A 188 -17.43 0.46 22.28
CA HIS A 188 -16.61 1.40 23.02
C HIS A 188 -17.41 2.53 23.69
N ILE A 189 -18.71 2.54 23.53
CA ILE A 189 -19.63 3.50 24.12
C ILE A 189 -20.37 2.85 25.30
#